data_bfb4f5bb66e3447c4a874c103753ef38
#
_entry.id   bfb4f5bb66e3447c4a874c103753ef38
#
_cell.length_a   1.000
_cell.length_b   1.000
_cell.length_c   1.000
_cell.angle_alpha   90.00
_cell.angle_beta   90.00
_cell.angle_gamma   90.00
#
_symmetry.space_group_name_H-M   'P 1'
#
loop_
_entity.id
_entity.type
_entity.pdbx_description
1 polymer ?
#
loop_
_entity_poly.entity_id
_entity_poly.type
_entity_poly.pdbx_seq_one_letter_code
_entity_poly.pdbx_strand_id
1 'polypeptide(L)'
;MSKKIIVILPKTKRILNELGENIKLARLRRKLSAEKVAERANISRPTLTSIEKGSPTVSIGSYLLVLQVLGLEKDFLLIAKDDELGRKLQDANLATGQRVQKRIK
;
A
#
# COMPACT_ATOMS: atom_id res chain seq x y z
N MET A 1 -19.04 -17.91 0.07
CA MET A 1 -17.90 -17.58 -0.42
C MET A 1 -16.75 -17.98 0.42
N SER A 2 -15.78 -18.40 -0.13
CA SER A 2 -14.68 -18.85 0.66
C SER A 2 -13.77 -17.72 1.01
N LYS A 3 -13.15 -17.84 2.19
CA LYS A 3 -12.31 -16.86 2.66
C LYS A 3 -10.95 -17.15 2.18
N LYS A 4 -10.29 -16.18 1.64
CA LYS A 4 -8.96 -16.36 1.22
C LYS A 4 -8.06 -16.33 2.40
N ILE A 5 -7.15 -17.25 2.47
CA ILE A 5 -6.15 -17.28 3.51
C ILE A 5 -4.85 -16.80 2.91
N ILE A 6 -4.35 -15.70 3.42
CA ILE A 6 -3.11 -15.13 2.93
C ILE A 6 -1.99 -15.46 3.88
N VAL A 7 -1.00 -16.17 3.36
CA VAL A 7 0.16 -16.56 4.15
C VAL A 7 1.31 -15.69 3.71
N ILE A 8 1.84 -14.90 4.63
CA ILE A 8 2.95 -14.03 4.32
C ILE A 8 4.10 -14.31 5.25
N LEU A 9 5.29 -14.02 4.78
CA LEU A 9 6.49 -14.23 5.57
C LEU A 9 6.53 -13.23 6.72
N PRO A 10 7.17 -13.60 7.83
CA PRO A 10 7.25 -12.68 8.97
C PRO A 10 7.83 -11.32 8.61
N LYS A 11 8.84 -11.25 7.75
CA LYS A 11 9.41 -9.97 7.40
C LYS A 11 8.43 -9.13 6.57
N THR A 12 7.64 -9.76 5.72
CA THR A 12 6.63 -9.05 4.96
C THR A 12 5.54 -8.54 5.89
N LYS A 13 5.20 -9.36 6.88
CA LYS A 13 4.20 -8.94 7.84
C LYS A 13 4.67 -7.72 8.62
N ARG A 14 5.97 -7.66 8.94
CA ARG A 14 6.49 -6.49 9.65
C ARG A 14 6.38 -5.24 8.80
N ILE A 15 6.59 -5.36 7.49
CA ILE A 15 6.46 -4.22 6.60
C ILE A 15 5.01 -3.70 6.63
N LEU A 16 4.05 -4.62 6.57
CA LEU A 16 2.64 -4.22 6.62
C LEU A 16 2.28 -3.62 7.96
N ASN A 17 2.82 -4.19 9.05
CA ASN A 17 2.55 -3.64 10.37
C ASN A 17 3.08 -2.22 10.48
N GLU A 18 4.25 -1.97 9.92
CA GLU A 18 4.83 -0.64 9.94
C GLU A 18 4.01 0.33 9.13
N LEU A 19 3.52 -0.11 7.97
CA LEU A 19 2.64 0.72 7.17
C LEU A 19 1.40 1.11 7.96
N GLY A 20 0.77 0.12 8.62
CA GLY A 20 -0.41 0.39 9.41
C GLY A 20 -0.13 1.36 10.54
N GLU A 21 1.02 1.19 11.20
CA GLU A 21 1.39 2.09 12.29
C GLU A 21 1.61 3.50 11.78
N ASN A 22 2.24 3.63 10.60
CA ASN A 22 2.45 4.95 10.02
C ASN A 22 1.12 5.65 9.74
N ILE A 23 0.15 4.89 9.24
CA ILE A 23 -1.17 5.45 8.96
C ILE A 23 -1.83 5.91 10.25
N LYS A 24 -1.73 5.07 11.30
CA LYS A 24 -2.33 5.41 12.57
C LYS A 24 -1.71 6.68 13.14
N LEU A 25 -0.38 6.77 13.08
CA LEU A 25 0.31 7.96 13.61
C LEU A 25 -0.05 9.20 12.80
N ALA A 26 -0.19 9.06 11.48
CA ALA A 26 -0.58 10.20 10.67
C ALA A 26 -1.97 10.70 11.05
N ARG A 27 -2.87 9.77 11.36
CA ARG A 27 -4.20 10.13 11.81
C ARG A 27 -4.12 10.86 13.15
N LEU A 28 -3.35 10.31 14.07
CA LEU A 28 -3.26 10.90 15.42
C LEU A 28 -2.61 12.27 15.39
N ARG A 29 -1.62 12.47 14.54
CA ARG A 29 -0.98 13.78 14.43
C ARG A 29 -1.95 14.85 13.94
N ARG A 30 -2.96 14.45 13.18
CA ARG A 30 -3.99 15.36 12.70
C ARG A 30 -5.15 15.48 13.66
N LYS A 31 -5.04 14.79 14.82
CA LYS A 31 -6.06 14.79 15.85
C LYS A 31 -7.43 14.39 15.32
N LEU A 32 -7.43 13.41 14.43
CA LEU A 32 -8.66 12.87 13.89
C LEU A 32 -8.98 11.56 14.60
N SER A 33 -10.25 11.39 14.97
CA SER A 33 -10.66 10.16 15.60
C SER A 33 -10.76 9.06 14.55
N ALA A 34 -10.63 7.81 14.99
CA ALA A 34 -10.79 6.69 14.08
C ALA A 34 -12.18 6.70 13.45
N GLU A 35 -13.19 7.06 14.25
CA GLU A 35 -14.54 7.10 13.76
C GLU A 35 -14.68 8.12 12.63
N LYS A 36 -14.07 9.28 12.79
CA LYS A 36 -14.16 10.33 11.78
C LYS A 36 -13.46 9.92 10.49
N VAL A 37 -12.29 9.30 10.61
CA VAL A 37 -11.55 8.87 9.42
C VAL A 37 -12.31 7.76 8.70
N ALA A 38 -12.86 6.78 9.45
CA ALA A 38 -13.61 5.71 8.83
C ALA A 38 -14.82 6.26 8.08
N GLU A 39 -15.50 7.22 8.70
CA GLU A 39 -16.67 7.83 8.10
C GLU A 39 -16.28 8.55 6.79
N ARG A 40 -15.23 9.33 6.83
CA ARG A 40 -14.82 10.08 5.63
C ARG A 40 -14.28 9.19 4.53
N ALA A 41 -13.66 8.06 4.91
CA ALA A 41 -13.16 7.12 3.93
C ALA A 41 -14.26 6.17 3.45
N ASN A 42 -15.44 6.26 4.06
CA ASN A 42 -16.57 5.42 3.70
C ASN A 42 -16.24 3.94 3.91
N ILE A 43 -15.60 3.63 5.01
CA ILE A 43 -15.30 2.26 5.41
C ILE A 43 -15.76 2.07 6.84
N SER A 44 -15.88 0.81 7.26
CA SER A 44 -16.31 0.53 8.62
C SER A 44 -15.16 0.73 9.60
N ARG A 45 -15.51 0.93 10.87
CA ARG A 45 -14.50 1.05 11.90
C ARG A 45 -13.62 -0.18 11.99
N PRO A 46 -14.16 -1.39 11.94
CA PRO A 46 -13.30 -2.57 11.96
C PRO A 46 -12.34 -2.61 10.78
N THR A 47 -12.75 -2.15 9.61
CA THR A 47 -11.86 -2.10 8.46
C THR A 47 -10.70 -1.12 8.74
N LEU A 48 -11.00 0.04 9.31
CA LEU A 48 -9.94 0.97 9.63
C LEU A 48 -9.00 0.38 10.68
N THR A 49 -9.54 -0.32 11.68
CA THR A 49 -8.71 -0.97 12.67
C THR A 49 -7.75 -1.96 12.00
N SER A 50 -8.27 -2.74 11.05
CA SER A 50 -7.45 -3.69 10.32
C SER A 50 -6.36 -2.99 9.52
N ILE A 51 -6.69 -1.87 8.89
CA ILE A 51 -5.71 -1.10 8.13
C ILE A 51 -4.59 -0.61 9.05
N GLU A 52 -4.95 -0.12 10.22
CA GLU A 52 -3.94 0.41 11.15
C GLU A 52 -3.11 -0.69 11.78
N LYS A 53 -3.53 -1.94 11.62
CA LYS A 53 -2.74 -3.08 12.04
C LYS A 53 -1.97 -3.67 10.87
N GLY A 54 -2.14 -3.14 9.69
CA GLY A 54 -1.43 -3.63 8.52
C GLY A 54 -1.97 -4.93 7.96
N SER A 55 -3.27 -5.12 8.06
CA SER A 55 -3.87 -6.37 7.59
C SER A 55 -3.66 -6.59 6.09
N PRO A 56 -3.21 -7.78 5.69
CA PRO A 56 -3.04 -8.07 4.27
C PRO A 56 -4.34 -8.43 3.57
N THR A 57 -5.43 -8.58 4.32
CA THR A 57 -6.69 -9.00 3.71
C THR A 57 -7.61 -7.83 3.37
N VAL A 58 -7.21 -6.61 3.72
CA VAL A 58 -7.98 -5.42 3.35
C VAL A 58 -7.52 -4.98 1.98
N SER A 59 -8.46 -4.57 1.14
CA SER A 59 -8.11 -4.18 -0.22
C SER A 59 -7.19 -2.97 -0.24
N ILE A 60 -6.35 -2.91 -1.25
CA ILE A 60 -5.45 -1.77 -1.41
C ILE A 60 -6.27 -0.50 -1.63
N GLY A 61 -7.44 -0.64 -2.25
CA GLY A 61 -8.32 0.51 -2.44
C GLY A 61 -8.76 1.12 -1.13
N SER A 62 -9.04 0.29 -0.12
CA SER A 62 -9.43 0.80 1.18
C SER A 62 -8.27 1.53 1.86
N TYR A 63 -7.06 1.00 1.72
CA TYR A 63 -5.88 1.69 2.21
C TYR A 63 -5.77 3.07 1.55
N LEU A 64 -5.98 3.12 0.23
CA LEU A 64 -5.88 4.37 -0.51
C LEU A 64 -6.91 5.38 -0.03
N LEU A 65 -8.15 4.92 0.24
CA LEU A 65 -9.19 5.81 0.71
C LEU A 65 -8.81 6.45 2.06
N VAL A 66 -8.20 5.69 2.95
CA VAL A 66 -7.77 6.24 4.23
C VAL A 66 -6.65 7.26 4.01
N LEU A 67 -5.70 6.93 3.15
CA LEU A 67 -4.62 7.88 2.86
C LEU A 67 -5.17 9.15 2.24
N GLN A 68 -6.22 9.04 1.43
CA GLN A 68 -6.83 10.21 0.83
C GLN A 68 -7.42 11.14 1.89
N VAL A 69 -8.07 10.56 2.90
CA VAL A 69 -8.61 11.35 3.99
C VAL A 69 -7.49 12.10 4.72
N LEU A 70 -6.32 11.46 4.81
CA LEU A 70 -5.17 12.06 5.48
C LEU A 70 -4.35 12.97 4.58
N GLY A 71 -4.68 13.05 3.30
CA GLY A 71 -3.94 13.88 2.36
C GLY A 71 -2.64 13.26 1.89
N LEU A 72 -2.50 11.94 2.07
CA LEU A 72 -1.27 11.23 1.75
C LEU A 72 -1.44 10.24 0.60
N GLU A 73 -2.49 10.40 -0.19
CA GLU A 73 -2.77 9.42 -1.24
C GLU A 73 -1.67 9.35 -2.29
N LYS A 74 -0.94 10.43 -2.49
CA LYS A 74 0.11 10.42 -3.51
C LYS A 74 1.31 9.57 -3.14
N ASP A 75 1.39 9.14 -1.88
CA ASP A 75 2.45 8.23 -1.49
C ASP A 75 2.36 6.94 -2.28
N PHE A 76 1.15 6.57 -2.73
CA PHE A 76 1.00 5.38 -3.55
C PHE A 76 1.73 5.49 -4.87
N LEU A 77 1.94 6.70 -5.36
CA LEU A 77 2.64 6.88 -6.63
C LEU A 77 4.13 6.59 -6.52
N LEU A 78 4.62 6.47 -5.29
CA LEU A 78 6.02 6.19 -5.07
C LEU A 78 6.32 4.70 -5.02
N ILE A 79 5.28 3.88 -4.84
CA ILE A 79 5.48 2.45 -4.71
C ILE A 79 5.99 1.91 -6.05
N ALA A 80 7.12 1.20 -5.99
CA ALA A 80 7.75 0.58 -7.15
C ALA A 80 8.22 1.56 -8.22
N LYS A 81 8.14 2.86 -7.92
CA LYS A 81 8.52 3.85 -8.91
C LYS A 81 10.03 3.87 -9.16
N ASP A 82 10.81 3.78 -8.08
CA ASP A 82 12.25 3.82 -8.21
C ASP A 82 12.81 2.41 -8.25
N ASP A 83 12.66 1.77 -9.38
CA ASP A 83 13.04 0.38 -9.57
C ASP A 83 14.41 0.33 -10.23
N GLU A 84 15.43 0.57 -9.42
CA GLU A 84 16.78 0.65 -9.93
C GLU A 84 17.23 -0.64 -10.59
N LEU A 85 16.96 -1.78 -9.96
CA LEU A 85 17.36 -3.05 -10.53
C LEU A 85 16.65 -3.29 -11.85
N GLY A 86 15.34 -3.01 -11.91
CA GLY A 86 14.59 -3.19 -13.14
C GLY A 86 15.15 -2.35 -14.27
N ARG A 87 15.52 -1.10 -13.96
CA ARG A 87 16.09 -0.25 -14.98
C ARG A 87 17.43 -0.78 -15.46
N LYS A 88 18.25 -1.31 -14.54
CA LYS A 88 19.53 -1.88 -14.95
C LYS A 88 19.35 -3.13 -15.80
N LEU A 89 18.37 -3.93 -15.49
CA LEU A 89 18.08 -5.12 -16.30
C LEU A 89 17.61 -4.72 -17.67
N GLN A 90 16.79 -3.69 -17.77
CA GLN A 90 16.31 -3.20 -19.03
C GLN A 90 17.47 -2.66 -19.87
N ASP A 91 18.36 -1.87 -19.24
CA ASP A 91 19.52 -1.32 -19.94
C ASP A 91 20.43 -2.44 -20.45
N ALA A 92 20.61 -3.49 -19.66
CA ALA A 92 21.43 -4.60 -20.07
C ALA A 92 20.85 -5.30 -21.29
N ASN A 93 19.53 -5.45 -21.34
CA ASN A 93 18.88 -6.06 -22.47
C ASN A 93 19.02 -5.20 -23.71
N LEU A 94 18.91 -3.90 -23.55
CA LEU A 94 19.10 -3.01 -24.69
C LEU A 94 20.53 -3.06 -25.19
N ALA A 95 21.47 -3.14 -24.25
CA ALA A 95 22.88 -3.18 -24.62
C ALA A 95 23.22 -4.45 -25.39
N THR A 96 22.50 -5.54 -25.14
CA THR A 96 22.77 -6.78 -25.87
C THR A 96 21.92 -6.91 -27.12
N GLY A 97 21.18 -5.85 -27.45
CA GLY A 97 20.37 -5.90 -28.66
C GLY A 97 19.02 -6.55 -28.52
N GLN A 98 18.65 -6.91 -27.30
CA GLN A 98 17.38 -7.52 -27.12
C GLN A 98 16.31 -6.50 -27.05
N ARG A 99 15.14 -6.85 -27.61
CA ARG A 99 14.12 -5.96 -27.58
C ARG A 99 13.41 -6.00 -26.34
N VAL A 100 13.05 -4.92 -25.73
CA VAL A 100 12.23 -4.81 -24.58
C VAL A 100 10.79 -5.08 -24.95
N GLN A 101 10.13 -5.81 -24.13
CA GLN A 101 8.80 -6.15 -24.38
C GLN A 101 7.98 -5.02 -24.33
N LYS A 102 7.35 -4.76 -25.27
CA LYS A 102 6.57 -3.74 -25.27
C LYS A 102 5.38 -3.87 -24.62
N ARG A 103 4.92 -4.41 -24.18
CA ARG A 103 3.83 -4.48 -23.66
C ARG A 103 3.59 -4.10 -22.54
N ILE A 104 3.57 -3.62 -22.11
CA ILE A 104 3.48 -3.30 -21.06
C ILE A 104 2.53 -2.55 -20.75
N LYS A 105 1.87 -2.41 -20.62
CA LYS A 105 1.08 -1.68 -20.45
C LYS A 105 0.82 -1.52 -19.59
#